data_31a5ee142bbb2dffa316bdb656db4010
#
_entry.id   31a5ee142bbb2dffa316bdb656db4010
#
_cell.length_a   1.000
_cell.length_b   1.000
_cell.length_c   1.000
_cell.angle_alpha   90.00
_cell.angle_beta   90.00
_cell.angle_gamma   90.00
#
_symmetry.space_group_name_H-M   'P 1'
#
loop_
_entity.id
_entity.type
_entity.pdbx_description
1 polymer ?
#
loop_
_entity_poly.entity_id
_entity_poly.type
_entity_poly.pdbx_seq_one_letter_code
_entity_poly.pdbx_strand_id
1 'polypeptide(L)'
;MKYIYIIIAVAAVFLLLKGRGGYKSIPQEKAKEMMDSENVLVLDVREQTEYDSGHIAGAVLLPVGTINAQTAAEVIPAKDTVVLVYCRSGNRSKKAAAALVKLGYTQIYEIGGITTWPYGVEK
;
A
#
# COMPACT_ATOMS: atom_id res chain seq x y z
N MET A 1 -10.31 30.49 -22.42
CA MET A 1 -9.34 30.84 -21.39
C MET A 1 -9.84 30.64 -19.98
N LYS A 2 -11.08 30.96 -19.64
CA LYS A 2 -11.64 30.75 -18.29
C LYS A 2 -11.55 29.30 -17.83
N TYR A 3 -11.74 28.35 -18.72
CA TYR A 3 -11.76 26.93 -18.39
C TYR A 3 -10.38 26.37 -18.05
N ILE A 4 -9.30 26.92 -18.61
CA ILE A 4 -7.94 26.48 -18.35
C ILE A 4 -7.56 26.75 -16.89
N TYR A 5 -7.94 27.90 -16.35
CA TYR A 5 -7.62 28.25 -14.95
C TYR A 5 -8.36 27.38 -13.95
N ILE A 6 -9.62 27.04 -14.26
CA ILE A 6 -10.43 26.15 -13.42
C ILE A 6 -9.80 24.74 -13.36
N ILE A 7 -9.37 24.20 -14.50
CA ILE A 7 -8.75 22.88 -14.58
C ILE A 7 -7.43 22.85 -13.78
N ILE A 8 -6.60 23.86 -13.90
CA ILE A 8 -5.34 23.98 -13.16
C ILE A 8 -5.60 24.04 -11.65
N ALA A 9 -6.59 24.84 -11.23
CA ALA A 9 -6.94 24.96 -9.82
C ALA A 9 -7.41 23.64 -9.23
N VAL A 10 -8.26 22.90 -9.95
CA VAL A 10 -8.78 21.59 -9.52
C VAL A 10 -7.63 20.59 -9.41
N ALA A 11 -6.74 20.56 -10.39
CA ALA A 11 -5.57 19.66 -10.37
C ALA A 11 -4.64 19.98 -9.20
N ALA A 12 -4.40 21.25 -8.90
CA ALA A 12 -3.55 21.68 -7.79
C ALA A 12 -4.16 21.27 -6.44
N VAL A 13 -5.46 21.45 -6.26
CA VAL A 13 -6.17 21.05 -5.05
C VAL A 13 -6.12 19.52 -4.88
N PHE A 14 -6.31 18.77 -5.95
CA PHE A 14 -6.25 17.32 -5.94
C PHE A 14 -4.85 16.81 -5.54
N LEU A 15 -3.80 17.41 -6.07
CA LEU A 15 -2.42 17.07 -5.71
C LEU A 15 -2.11 17.39 -4.25
N LEU A 16 -2.60 18.52 -3.75
CA LEU A 16 -2.44 18.90 -2.34
C LEU A 16 -3.15 17.92 -1.42
N LEU A 17 -4.37 17.52 -1.77
CA LEU A 17 -5.13 16.53 -0.99
C LEU A 17 -4.44 15.18 -0.99
N LYS A 18 -3.88 14.72 -2.12
CA LYS A 18 -3.09 13.50 -2.20
C LYS A 18 -1.86 13.58 -1.30
N GLY A 19 -1.12 14.68 -1.35
CA GLY A 19 0.08 14.87 -0.53
C GLY A 19 -0.19 14.96 0.96
N ARG A 20 -1.42 15.33 1.36
CA ARG A 20 -1.82 15.49 2.76
C ARG A 20 -2.61 14.30 3.30
N GLY A 21 -3.14 13.46 2.42
CA GLY A 21 -4.11 12.43 2.76
C GLY A 21 -3.55 11.20 3.45
N GLY A 22 -2.24 11.03 3.48
CA GLY A 22 -1.64 9.83 4.05
C GLY A 22 -2.05 8.57 3.30
N TYR A 23 -2.11 7.45 4.02
CA TYR A 23 -2.62 6.21 3.45
C TYR A 23 -4.13 6.12 3.66
N LYS A 24 -4.77 5.21 2.90
CA LYS A 24 -6.19 4.88 3.07
C LYS A 24 -6.33 3.44 3.54
N SER A 25 -7.27 3.21 4.46
CA SER A 25 -7.67 1.85 4.84
C SER A 25 -8.87 1.45 3.99
N ILE A 26 -8.79 0.29 3.36
CA ILE A 26 -9.87 -0.22 2.50
C ILE A 26 -10.27 -1.63 2.93
N PRO A 27 -11.52 -2.06 2.66
CA PRO A 27 -11.96 -3.43 2.94
C PRO A 27 -11.17 -4.45 2.11
N GLN A 28 -11.01 -5.65 2.64
CA GLN A 28 -10.29 -6.72 1.94
C GLN A 28 -10.98 -7.14 0.64
N GLU A 29 -12.30 -7.07 0.61
CA GLU A 29 -13.07 -7.29 -0.62
C GLU A 29 -12.66 -6.33 -1.73
N LYS A 30 -12.52 -5.05 -1.38
CA LYS A 30 -12.04 -4.03 -2.34
C LYS A 30 -10.61 -4.28 -2.77
N ALA A 31 -9.76 -4.67 -1.84
CA ALA A 31 -8.37 -5.04 -2.13
C ALA A 31 -8.31 -6.20 -3.14
N LYS A 32 -9.14 -7.22 -2.95
CA LYS A 32 -9.20 -8.36 -3.87
C LYS A 32 -9.64 -7.94 -5.27
N GLU A 33 -10.64 -7.06 -5.37
CA GLU A 33 -11.06 -6.49 -6.66
C GLU A 33 -9.90 -5.78 -7.37
N MET A 34 -9.13 -5.00 -6.61
CA MET A 34 -7.97 -4.29 -7.16
C MET A 34 -6.88 -5.26 -7.62
N MET A 35 -6.64 -6.32 -6.86
CA MET A 35 -5.68 -7.35 -7.25
C MET A 35 -6.07 -8.05 -8.56
N ASP A 36 -7.36 -8.25 -8.78
CA ASP A 36 -7.88 -8.95 -9.95
C ASP A 36 -7.93 -8.07 -11.21
N SER A 37 -8.11 -6.77 -11.06
CA SER A 37 -8.39 -5.85 -12.17
C SER A 37 -7.32 -4.80 -12.45
N GLU A 38 -6.37 -4.61 -11.51
CA GLU A 38 -5.37 -3.56 -11.61
C GLU A 38 -3.97 -4.13 -11.38
N ASN A 39 -2.98 -3.36 -11.81
CA ASN A 39 -1.59 -3.69 -11.52
C ASN A 39 -1.23 -3.14 -10.15
N VAL A 40 -1.31 -3.97 -9.12
CA VAL A 40 -1.01 -3.58 -7.74
C VAL A 40 0.13 -4.42 -7.17
N LEU A 41 0.85 -3.85 -6.20
CA LEU A 41 1.86 -4.56 -5.44
C LEU A 41 1.30 -4.87 -4.06
N VAL A 42 1.26 -6.15 -3.70
CA VAL A 42 0.82 -6.58 -2.37
C VAL A 42 2.05 -6.69 -1.48
N LEU A 43 2.06 -5.96 -0.38
CA LEU A 43 3.21 -5.86 0.51
C LEU A 43 2.92 -6.49 1.86
N ASP A 44 3.67 -7.54 2.19
CA ASP A 44 3.63 -8.20 3.49
C ASP A 44 4.70 -7.57 4.39
N VAL A 45 4.27 -6.95 5.48
CA VAL A 45 5.19 -6.24 6.39
C VAL A 45 5.43 -7.00 7.69
N ARG A 46 5.11 -8.32 7.68
CA ARG A 46 5.40 -9.24 8.79
C ARG A 46 6.86 -9.66 8.75
N GLU A 47 7.24 -10.57 9.63
CA GLU A 47 8.59 -11.13 9.63
C GLU A 47 8.73 -12.26 8.60
N GLN A 48 9.97 -12.59 8.26
CA GLN A 48 10.29 -13.65 7.30
C GLN A 48 9.64 -14.99 7.67
N THR A 49 9.70 -15.36 8.94
CA THR A 49 9.13 -16.63 9.41
C THR A 49 7.62 -16.70 9.22
N GLU A 50 6.94 -15.57 9.42
CA GLU A 50 5.49 -15.48 9.18
C GLU A 50 5.19 -15.61 7.69
N TYR A 51 5.94 -14.91 6.85
CA TYR A 51 5.81 -14.97 5.40
C TYR A 51 5.99 -16.40 4.88
N ASP A 52 7.02 -17.09 5.37
CA ASP A 52 7.35 -18.46 4.96
C ASP A 52 6.25 -19.46 5.34
N SER A 53 5.53 -19.20 6.42
CA SER A 53 4.45 -20.10 6.85
C SER A 53 3.13 -19.89 6.09
N GLY A 54 3.04 -18.85 5.28
CA GLY A 54 1.89 -18.57 4.43
C GLY A 54 1.72 -17.07 4.25
N HIS A 55 1.47 -16.63 3.03
CA HIS A 55 1.28 -15.23 2.67
C HIS A 55 0.22 -15.10 1.59
N ILE A 56 -0.31 -13.89 1.43
CA ILE A 56 -1.28 -13.62 0.36
C ILE A 56 -0.58 -13.83 -0.99
N ALA A 57 -1.28 -14.46 -1.92
CA ALA A 57 -0.76 -14.80 -3.23
C ALA A 57 -0.11 -13.58 -3.92
N GLY A 58 1.13 -13.75 -4.36
CA GLY A 58 1.89 -12.70 -5.04
C GLY A 58 2.49 -11.64 -4.12
N ALA A 59 2.32 -11.75 -2.81
CA ALA A 59 2.86 -10.76 -1.87
C ALA A 59 4.37 -10.75 -1.85
N VAL A 60 4.93 -9.54 -1.75
CA VAL A 60 6.36 -9.30 -1.58
C VAL A 60 6.62 -8.91 -0.13
N LEU A 61 7.69 -9.45 0.46
CA LEU A 61 8.01 -9.20 1.87
C LEU A 61 8.87 -7.95 2.05
N LEU A 62 8.46 -7.09 2.99
CA LEU A 62 9.29 -5.99 3.49
C LEU A 62 8.91 -5.77 4.95
N PRO A 63 9.61 -6.41 5.91
CA PRO A 63 9.26 -6.30 7.33
C PRO A 63 9.24 -4.85 7.81
N VAL A 64 8.23 -4.52 8.63
CA VAL A 64 7.98 -3.13 9.06
C VAL A 64 9.21 -2.48 9.71
N GLY A 65 9.98 -3.24 10.47
CA GLY A 65 11.19 -2.74 11.14
C GLY A 65 12.36 -2.43 10.20
N THR A 66 12.28 -2.84 8.94
CA THR A 66 13.35 -2.65 7.96
C THR A 66 13.01 -1.58 6.92
N ILE A 67 11.85 -0.92 7.03
CA ILE A 67 11.43 0.08 6.05
C ILE A 67 12.26 1.35 6.18
N ASN A 68 12.94 1.69 5.10
CA ASN A 68 13.65 2.96 4.93
C ASN A 68 13.63 3.33 3.44
N ALA A 69 14.21 4.48 3.08
CA ALA A 69 14.20 4.94 1.69
C ALA A 69 14.82 3.93 0.73
N GLN A 70 15.90 3.29 1.14
CA GLN A 70 16.62 2.34 0.31
C GLN A 70 15.87 1.02 0.14
N THR A 71 15.44 0.41 1.24
CA THR A 71 14.72 -0.88 1.19
C THR A 71 13.39 -0.75 0.49
N ALA A 72 12.67 0.34 0.72
CA ALA A 72 11.42 0.61 0.04
C ALA A 72 11.62 0.76 -1.47
N ALA A 73 12.66 1.48 -1.89
CA ALA A 73 12.94 1.68 -3.31
C ALA A 73 13.33 0.37 -4.02
N GLU A 74 13.97 -0.55 -3.32
CA GLU A 74 14.31 -1.87 -3.87
C GLU A 74 13.07 -2.70 -4.18
N VAL A 75 12.05 -2.62 -3.32
CA VAL A 75 10.81 -3.39 -3.44
C VAL A 75 9.75 -2.62 -4.26
N ILE A 76 9.68 -1.31 -4.08
CA ILE A 76 8.70 -0.44 -4.72
C ILE A 76 9.46 0.70 -5.43
N PRO A 77 9.99 0.46 -6.64
CA PRO A 77 10.82 1.45 -7.32
C PRO A 77 10.09 2.75 -7.69
N ALA A 78 8.80 2.66 -8.04
CA ALA A 78 8.03 3.83 -8.47
C ALA A 78 7.15 4.34 -7.33
N LYS A 79 7.22 5.65 -7.06
CA LYS A 79 6.49 6.28 -5.97
C LYS A 79 4.97 6.30 -6.15
N ASP A 80 4.49 6.14 -7.37
CA ASP A 80 3.06 6.10 -7.70
C ASP A 80 2.51 4.67 -7.84
N THR A 81 3.30 3.66 -7.51
CA THR A 81 2.84 2.28 -7.47
C THR A 81 1.67 2.14 -6.50
N VAL A 82 0.62 1.47 -6.91
CA VAL A 82 -0.50 1.14 -6.03
C VAL A 82 -0.07 -0.02 -5.15
N VAL A 83 0.03 0.22 -3.84
CA VAL A 83 0.54 -0.75 -2.87
C VAL A 83 -0.56 -1.10 -1.87
N LEU A 84 -0.83 -2.39 -1.72
CA LEU A 84 -1.73 -2.93 -0.71
C LEU A 84 -0.89 -3.51 0.42
N VAL A 85 -0.97 -2.92 1.60
CA VAL A 85 -0.11 -3.25 2.74
C VAL A 85 -0.90 -4.06 3.78
N TYR A 86 -0.37 -5.19 4.20
CA TYR A 86 -1.00 -6.01 5.24
C TYR A 86 0.03 -6.57 6.21
N CYS A 87 -0.46 -6.97 7.39
CA CYS A 87 0.33 -7.72 8.35
C CYS A 87 -0.49 -8.88 8.90
N ARG A 88 -0.35 -9.24 10.17
CA ARG A 88 -1.14 -10.32 10.77
C ARG A 88 -2.55 -9.85 11.11
N SER A 89 -2.67 -8.75 11.87
CA SER A 89 -3.94 -8.25 12.42
C SER A 89 -4.22 -6.77 12.15
N GLY A 90 -3.30 -6.04 11.49
CA GLY A 90 -3.50 -4.65 11.07
C GLY A 90 -2.66 -3.59 11.79
N ASN A 91 -1.96 -3.92 12.87
CA ASN A 91 -1.18 -2.92 13.63
C ASN A 91 0.12 -2.53 12.93
N ARG A 92 0.91 -3.51 12.52
CA ARG A 92 2.17 -3.27 11.80
C ARG A 92 1.93 -2.66 10.43
N SER A 93 0.84 -3.06 9.76
CA SER A 93 0.50 -2.54 8.43
C SER A 93 0.16 -1.06 8.46
N LYS A 94 -0.46 -0.56 9.53
CA LYS A 94 -0.72 0.88 9.70
C LYS A 94 0.58 1.65 9.88
N LYS A 95 1.51 1.13 10.68
CA LYS A 95 2.84 1.73 10.86
C LYS A 95 3.61 1.76 9.54
N ALA A 96 3.60 0.65 8.83
CA ALA A 96 4.29 0.53 7.55
C ALA A 96 3.70 1.48 6.51
N ALA A 97 2.37 1.55 6.42
CA ALA A 97 1.68 2.46 5.50
C ALA A 97 2.07 3.92 5.77
N ALA A 98 2.07 4.33 7.04
CA ALA A 98 2.48 5.69 7.42
C ALA A 98 3.94 5.97 7.06
N ALA A 99 4.83 5.00 7.27
CA ALA A 99 6.24 5.13 6.92
C ALA A 99 6.44 5.30 5.40
N LEU A 100 5.71 4.53 4.60
CA LEU A 100 5.79 4.62 3.14
C LEU A 100 5.30 5.98 2.63
N VAL A 101 4.22 6.49 3.20
CA VAL A 101 3.72 7.83 2.86
C VAL A 101 4.78 8.89 3.15
N LYS A 102 5.45 8.81 4.30
CA LYS A 102 6.55 9.74 4.64
C LYS A 102 7.71 9.67 3.65
N LEU A 103 7.94 8.51 3.07
CA LEU A 103 8.98 8.32 2.06
C LEU A 103 8.57 8.81 0.66
N GLY A 104 7.33 9.30 0.51
CA GLY A 104 6.86 9.89 -0.74
C GLY A 104 6.00 8.99 -1.62
N TYR A 105 5.62 7.81 -1.14
CA TYR A 105 4.70 6.94 -1.88
C TYR A 105 3.30 7.51 -1.81
N THR A 106 2.61 7.58 -2.96
CA THR A 106 1.35 8.33 -3.10
C THR A 106 0.10 7.46 -3.17
N GLN A 107 0.24 6.15 -3.35
CA GLN A 107 -0.90 5.24 -3.55
C GLN A 107 -0.81 4.08 -2.56
N ILE A 108 -0.88 4.38 -1.28
CA ILE A 108 -0.73 3.39 -0.21
C ILE A 108 -2.11 3.07 0.39
N TYR A 109 -2.46 1.79 0.36
CA TYR A 109 -3.72 1.27 0.90
C TYR A 109 -3.43 0.21 1.96
N GLU A 110 -3.92 0.40 3.16
CA GLU A 110 -3.78 -0.54 4.27
C GLU A 110 -5.01 -1.46 4.27
N ILE A 111 -4.79 -2.78 4.30
CA ILE A 111 -5.86 -3.76 4.12
C ILE A 111 -6.04 -4.72 5.30
N GLY A 112 -5.47 -4.38 6.46
CA GLY A 112 -5.67 -5.17 7.68
C GLY A 112 -4.69 -6.33 7.79
N GLY A 113 -5.21 -7.51 8.09
CA GLY A 113 -4.37 -8.66 8.38
C GLY A 113 -4.76 -9.95 7.69
N ILE A 114 -3.79 -10.84 7.61
CA ILE A 114 -3.98 -12.16 6.99
C ILE A 114 -4.97 -13.02 7.77
N THR A 115 -5.16 -12.75 9.07
CA THR A 115 -6.10 -13.51 9.91
C THR A 115 -7.54 -13.41 9.44
N THR A 116 -7.89 -12.33 8.75
CA THR A 116 -9.24 -12.13 8.21
C THR A 116 -9.29 -12.25 6.68
N TRP A 117 -8.20 -12.63 6.05
CA TRP A 117 -8.13 -12.74 4.58
C TRP A 117 -8.78 -14.04 4.12
N PRO A 118 -9.92 -13.98 3.37
CA PRO A 118 -10.66 -15.19 3.01
C PRO A 118 -10.31 -15.77 1.64
N TYR A 119 -9.37 -15.17 0.91
CA TYR A 119 -9.14 -15.49 -0.49
C TYR A 119 -7.96 -16.43 -0.73
N GLY A 120 -7.44 -17.06 0.32
CA GLY A 120 -6.38 -18.04 0.22
C GLY A 120 -4.97 -17.47 0.35
N VAL A 121 -4.05 -18.36 0.68
CA VAL A 121 -2.64 -18.02 0.88
C VAL A 121 -1.77 -19.05 0.16
N GLU A 122 -0.52 -18.67 -0.07
CA GLU A 122 0.50 -19.55 -0.61
C GLU A 122 1.74 -19.58 0.29
N LYS A 123 2.63 -20.53 0.06
CA LYS A 123 3.88 -20.63 0.82
C LYS A 123 5.11 -20.41 -0.05
#